data_e1115285fb220910c3883b394a033bfb
#
_entry.id   e1115285fb220910c3883b394a033bfb
#
_cell.length_a   1.000
_cell.length_b   1.000
_cell.length_c   1.000
_cell.angle_alpha   90.00
_cell.angle_beta   90.00
_cell.angle_gamma   90.00
#
_symmetry.space_group_name_H-M   'P 1'
#
loop_
_entity.id
_entity.type
_entity.pdbx_description
1 polymer ?
#
loop_
_entity_poly.entity_id
_entity_poly.type
_entity_poly.pdbx_seq_one_letter_code
_entity_poly.pdbx_strand_id
1 'polypeptide(L)'
;RDVAPSRGLGDVYKRQGFGTKYEKNPIFPMMFISIACGAISGFHATQSPLMARCITNEKHCRPIFYGAMVTEGIVALIWAAAATYFFQENGIVDKVTGVAYSGAKVATDISKDWLGAFGGILAILGIVAAPITSGDTALRSARLIVADFFHVEQRSIAKRLFICIPIFLVTILLLVYSFGDAEGFKIIWRYFAWCNQTLSVFTLWAITVWLVCARKNYWVTLIPALFMTCVCATYILIAPEGLALSAE
;
A
#
# COMPACT_ATOMS: atom_id res chain seq x y z
N ARG A 1 -24.22 7.86 -35.86
CA ARG A 1 -23.67 6.61 -35.30
C ARG A 1 -22.17 6.67 -35.50
N ASP A 2 -21.50 7.39 -34.62
CA ASP A 2 -20.04 7.42 -34.60
C ASP A 2 -19.59 6.13 -33.95
N VAL A 3 -19.15 5.20 -34.79
CA VAL A 3 -18.35 4.05 -34.36
C VAL A 3 -17.07 4.63 -33.82
N ALA A 4 -16.90 4.58 -32.50
CA ALA A 4 -15.66 4.99 -31.87
C ALA A 4 -14.51 4.21 -32.53
N PRO A 5 -13.50 4.91 -33.09
CA PRO A 5 -12.37 4.23 -33.71
C PRO A 5 -11.73 3.29 -32.70
N SER A 6 -11.36 2.11 -33.18
CA SER A 6 -10.72 1.06 -32.41
C SER A 6 -9.76 1.65 -31.39
N ARG A 7 -10.05 1.45 -30.12
CA ARG A 7 -9.20 1.89 -29.01
C ARG A 7 -7.88 1.13 -29.11
N GLY A 8 -6.97 1.66 -29.93
CA GLY A 8 -5.64 1.10 -30.10
C GLY A 8 -4.79 1.26 -28.84
N LEU A 9 -3.68 0.53 -28.78
CA LEU A 9 -2.69 0.59 -27.70
C LEU A 9 -2.31 2.04 -27.35
N GLY A 10 -2.30 2.95 -28.33
CA GLY A 10 -2.05 4.37 -28.17
C GLY A 10 -3.06 5.10 -27.27
N ASP A 11 -4.34 4.70 -27.27
CA ASP A 11 -5.34 5.28 -26.37
C ASP A 11 -5.21 4.79 -24.94
N VAL A 12 -4.73 3.55 -24.78
CA VAL A 12 -4.35 2.99 -23.45
C VAL A 12 -3.18 3.77 -22.88
N TYR A 13 -2.15 4.04 -23.68
CA TYR A 13 -1.01 4.86 -23.28
C TYR A 13 -1.40 6.29 -22.92
N LYS A 14 -2.28 6.92 -23.69
CA LYS A 14 -2.81 8.27 -23.42
C LYS A 14 -3.67 8.31 -22.15
N ARG A 15 -4.39 7.23 -21.84
CA ARG A 15 -5.19 7.11 -20.62
C ARG A 15 -4.35 6.77 -19.38
N GLN A 16 -3.22 6.14 -19.56
CA GLN A 16 -2.30 5.75 -18.49
C GLN A 16 -1.27 6.84 -18.14
N GLY A 17 -1.38 8.03 -18.69
CA GLY A 17 -0.57 9.17 -18.29
C GLY A 17 0.84 9.23 -18.88
N PHE A 18 1.14 8.45 -19.93
CA PHE A 18 2.31 8.66 -20.78
C PHE A 18 2.14 9.83 -21.77
N GLY A 19 0.99 10.49 -21.76
CA GLY A 19 0.70 11.62 -22.63
C GLY A 19 0.10 12.77 -21.83
N THR A 20 0.28 13.97 -22.35
CA THR A 20 -0.01 15.30 -21.82
C THR A 20 -1.44 15.57 -21.29
N LYS A 21 -2.37 14.63 -21.39
CA LYS A 21 -3.76 14.79 -20.89
C LYS A 21 -3.96 14.44 -19.40
N TYR A 22 -2.94 13.93 -18.71
CA TYR A 22 -2.99 13.55 -17.29
C TYR A 22 -1.97 14.32 -16.45
N GLU A 23 -1.86 15.61 -16.70
CA GLU A 23 -0.96 16.52 -15.97
C GLU A 23 -1.11 16.47 -14.45
N LYS A 24 -2.31 16.11 -13.96
CA LYS A 24 -2.59 16.05 -12.52
C LYS A 24 -2.12 14.76 -11.81
N ASN A 25 -1.95 13.65 -12.54
CA ASN A 25 -1.56 12.36 -11.95
C ASN A 25 -0.63 11.58 -12.89
N PRO A 26 0.62 11.96 -13.02
CA PRO A 26 1.59 11.25 -13.86
C PRO A 26 1.81 9.84 -13.33
N ILE A 27 2.03 8.87 -14.24
CA ILE A 27 2.34 7.47 -13.85
C ILE A 27 3.53 7.44 -12.90
N PHE A 28 4.60 8.12 -13.26
CA PHE A 28 5.73 8.32 -12.36
C PHE A 28 5.59 9.70 -11.69
N PRO A 29 5.58 9.79 -10.37
CA PRO A 29 5.78 8.73 -9.36
C PRO A 29 4.47 8.11 -8.81
N MET A 30 3.28 8.59 -9.22
CA MET A 30 2.00 8.31 -8.54
C MET A 30 1.64 6.82 -8.50
N MET A 31 1.84 6.09 -9.60
CA MET A 31 1.55 4.66 -9.65
C MET A 31 2.42 3.88 -8.65
N PHE A 32 3.71 4.21 -8.57
CA PHE A 32 4.65 3.49 -7.69
C PHE A 32 4.40 3.78 -6.20
N ILE A 33 3.86 4.94 -5.87
CA ILE A 33 3.39 5.23 -4.52
C ILE A 33 2.09 4.48 -4.22
N SER A 34 1.16 4.39 -5.18
CA SER A 34 -0.11 3.69 -5.00
C SER A 34 0.03 2.18 -4.84
N ILE A 35 1.04 1.55 -5.48
CA ILE A 35 1.36 0.11 -5.36
C ILE A 35 2.18 -0.17 -4.09
N ALA A 36 1.91 0.54 -3.02
CA ALA A 36 2.73 0.51 -1.82
C ALA A 36 2.83 -0.86 -1.14
N CYS A 37 1.77 -1.66 -1.15
CA CYS A 37 1.76 -2.96 -0.46
C CYS A 37 2.07 -4.14 -1.37
N GLY A 38 1.75 -4.06 -2.67
CA GLY A 38 1.85 -5.20 -3.59
C GLY A 38 3.25 -5.49 -4.13
N ALA A 39 4.20 -4.57 -4.00
CA ALA A 39 5.55 -4.72 -4.55
C ALA A 39 6.63 -4.48 -3.50
N ILE A 40 6.74 -3.25 -2.99
CA ILE A 40 7.72 -2.87 -1.97
C ILE A 40 6.99 -2.09 -0.89
N SER A 41 6.98 -2.59 0.34
CA SER A 41 6.28 -1.98 1.45
C SER A 41 7.18 -1.80 2.66
N GLY A 42 7.19 -0.59 3.22
CA GLY A 42 7.85 -0.31 4.48
C GLY A 42 7.22 -1.04 5.67
N PHE A 43 5.97 -1.47 5.55
CA PHE A 43 5.30 -2.26 6.58
C PHE A 43 6.07 -3.57 6.89
N HIS A 44 6.70 -4.17 5.88
CA HIS A 44 7.53 -5.36 6.07
C HIS A 44 8.75 -5.10 6.97
N ALA A 45 9.29 -3.88 6.99
CA ALA A 45 10.39 -3.52 7.89
C ALA A 45 10.00 -3.65 9.36
N THR A 46 8.75 -3.38 9.70
CA THR A 46 8.23 -3.51 11.07
C THR A 46 7.78 -4.92 11.41
N GLN A 47 7.29 -5.68 10.43
CA GLN A 47 6.75 -7.03 10.63
C GLN A 47 7.83 -8.12 10.58
N SER A 48 8.81 -7.99 9.68
CA SER A 48 9.85 -9.03 9.51
C SER A 48 10.63 -9.34 10.78
N PRO A 49 11.05 -8.37 11.60
CA PRO A 49 11.71 -8.66 12.87
C PRO A 49 10.84 -9.41 13.86
N LEU A 50 9.52 -9.14 13.88
CA LEU A 50 8.59 -9.85 14.75
C LEU A 50 8.42 -11.30 14.30
N MET A 51 8.27 -11.52 12.98
CA MET A 51 8.17 -12.85 12.40
C MET A 51 9.45 -13.65 12.56
N ALA A 52 10.61 -13.02 12.40
CA ALA A 52 11.90 -13.67 12.58
C ALA A 52 12.07 -14.27 13.98
N ARG A 53 11.53 -13.63 15.01
CA ARG A 53 11.53 -14.14 16.39
C ARG A 53 10.63 -15.37 16.61
N CYS A 54 9.67 -15.59 15.71
CA CYS A 54 8.72 -16.71 15.79
C CYS A 54 9.16 -17.94 14.99
N ILE A 55 10.20 -17.81 14.16
CA ILE A 55 10.69 -18.90 13.32
C ILE A 55 11.52 -19.87 14.15
N THR A 56 11.12 -21.15 14.12
CA THR A 56 11.78 -22.22 14.85
C THR A 56 12.92 -22.89 14.06
N ASN A 57 12.91 -22.76 12.72
CA ASN A 57 13.91 -23.39 11.85
C ASN A 57 14.20 -22.47 10.64
N GLU A 58 15.47 -22.23 10.37
CA GLU A 58 15.92 -21.37 9.26
C GLU A 58 15.46 -21.83 7.88
N LYS A 59 15.17 -23.12 7.68
CA LYS A 59 14.61 -23.65 6.43
C LYS A 59 13.27 -23.03 6.07
N HIS A 60 12.53 -22.55 7.06
CA HIS A 60 11.24 -21.88 6.86
C HIS A 60 11.36 -20.39 6.48
N CYS A 61 12.53 -19.79 6.61
CA CYS A 61 12.72 -18.38 6.28
C CYS A 61 12.35 -18.07 4.82
N ARG A 62 12.81 -18.89 3.88
CA ARG A 62 12.54 -18.65 2.45
C ARG A 62 11.05 -18.72 2.10
N PRO A 63 10.27 -19.76 2.45
CA PRO A 63 8.84 -19.77 2.15
C PRO A 63 8.08 -18.69 2.93
N ILE A 64 8.45 -18.37 4.17
CA ILE A 64 7.75 -17.37 5.00
C ILE A 64 7.98 -15.96 4.47
N PHE A 65 9.22 -15.54 4.24
CA PHE A 65 9.52 -14.17 3.84
C PHE A 65 9.39 -13.98 2.32
N TYR A 66 10.06 -14.78 1.52
CA TYR A 66 10.04 -14.65 0.07
C TYR A 66 8.76 -15.22 -0.55
N GLY A 67 8.33 -16.40 -0.12
CA GLY A 67 7.13 -17.06 -0.65
C GLY A 67 5.86 -16.26 -0.38
N ALA A 68 5.71 -15.69 0.82
CA ALA A 68 4.58 -14.84 1.15
C ALA A 68 4.52 -13.60 0.26
N MET A 69 5.66 -12.95 0.01
CA MET A 69 5.73 -11.76 -0.86
C MET A 69 5.39 -12.06 -2.31
N VAL A 70 5.85 -13.20 -2.83
CA VAL A 70 5.48 -13.64 -4.18
C VAL A 70 3.97 -13.87 -4.28
N THR A 71 3.37 -14.53 -3.27
CA THR A 71 1.93 -14.76 -3.22
C THR A 71 1.15 -13.44 -3.14
N GLU A 72 1.59 -12.50 -2.30
CA GLU A 72 0.99 -11.18 -2.19
C GLU A 72 1.04 -10.43 -3.53
N GLY A 73 2.19 -10.44 -4.20
CA GLY A 73 2.36 -9.83 -5.52
C GLY A 73 1.44 -10.44 -6.58
N ILE A 74 1.28 -11.76 -6.61
CA ILE A 74 0.35 -12.44 -7.53
C ILE A 74 -1.10 -12.01 -7.24
N VAL A 75 -1.53 -11.99 -5.99
CA VAL A 75 -2.87 -11.56 -5.60
C VAL A 75 -3.10 -10.09 -5.99
N ALA A 76 -2.12 -9.23 -5.76
CA ALA A 76 -2.19 -7.81 -6.16
C ALA A 76 -2.34 -7.66 -7.69
N LEU A 77 -1.64 -8.47 -8.49
CA LEU A 77 -1.77 -8.47 -9.95
C LEU A 77 -3.15 -8.96 -10.40
N ILE A 78 -3.72 -9.97 -9.74
CA ILE A 78 -5.08 -10.44 -10.02
C ILE A 78 -6.08 -9.31 -9.78
N TRP A 79 -5.99 -8.62 -8.63
CA TRP A 79 -6.86 -7.48 -8.33
C TRP A 79 -6.67 -6.31 -9.30
N ALA A 80 -5.43 -6.02 -9.70
CA ALA A 80 -5.16 -4.98 -10.69
C ALA A 80 -5.80 -5.31 -12.06
N ALA A 81 -5.69 -6.56 -12.51
CA ALA A 81 -6.32 -7.02 -13.75
C ALA A 81 -7.85 -6.94 -13.66
N ALA A 82 -8.43 -7.44 -12.56
CA ALA A 82 -9.87 -7.41 -12.33
C ALA A 82 -10.43 -5.98 -12.27
N ALA A 83 -9.76 -5.08 -11.55
CA ALA A 83 -10.14 -3.67 -11.49
C ALA A 83 -10.02 -2.98 -12.85
N THR A 84 -8.97 -3.29 -13.62
CA THR A 84 -8.80 -2.74 -14.98
C THR A 84 -9.96 -3.16 -15.89
N TYR A 85 -10.33 -4.43 -15.85
CA TYR A 85 -11.49 -4.94 -16.59
C TYR A 85 -12.79 -4.24 -16.16
N PHE A 86 -13.03 -4.15 -14.86
CA PHE A 86 -14.21 -3.47 -14.31
C PHE A 86 -14.33 -2.02 -14.79
N PHE A 87 -13.24 -1.26 -14.75
CA PHE A 87 -13.24 0.14 -15.18
C PHE A 87 -13.33 0.31 -16.70
N GLN A 88 -12.94 -0.67 -17.50
CA GLN A 88 -13.17 -0.66 -18.95
C GLN A 88 -14.64 -0.79 -19.29
N GLU A 89 -15.37 -1.61 -18.55
CA GLU A 89 -16.83 -1.84 -18.77
C GLU A 89 -17.68 -0.72 -18.17
N ASN A 90 -17.39 -0.32 -16.93
CA ASN A 90 -18.26 0.58 -16.16
C ASN A 90 -17.82 2.05 -16.17
N GLY A 91 -16.55 2.33 -16.51
CA GLY A 91 -15.96 3.65 -16.36
C GLY A 91 -15.47 3.92 -14.93
N ILE A 92 -14.92 5.12 -14.69
CA ILE A 92 -14.34 5.50 -13.40
C ILE A 92 -15.39 6.04 -12.42
N VAL A 93 -16.50 6.54 -12.96
CA VAL A 93 -17.58 7.18 -12.20
C VAL A 93 -18.85 6.35 -12.36
N ASP A 94 -19.51 6.09 -11.24
CA ASP A 94 -20.80 5.43 -11.23
C ASP A 94 -21.84 6.29 -11.99
N LYS A 95 -22.42 5.73 -13.02
CA LYS A 95 -23.40 6.42 -13.89
C LYS A 95 -24.68 6.79 -13.16
N VAL A 96 -24.98 6.13 -12.04
CA VAL A 96 -26.19 6.35 -11.26
C VAL A 96 -25.99 7.43 -10.21
N THR A 97 -24.85 7.37 -9.49
CA THR A 97 -24.58 8.27 -8.36
C THR A 97 -23.72 9.48 -8.75
N GLY A 98 -23.07 9.46 -9.93
CA GLY A 98 -22.14 10.51 -10.34
C GLY A 98 -20.85 10.59 -9.53
N VAL A 99 -20.62 9.64 -8.61
CA VAL A 99 -19.46 9.60 -7.70
C VAL A 99 -18.46 8.57 -8.20
N ALA A 100 -17.17 8.84 -8.03
CA ALA A 100 -16.12 7.89 -8.36
C ALA A 100 -16.24 6.60 -7.51
N TYR A 101 -16.05 5.46 -8.15
CA TYR A 101 -16.11 4.17 -7.47
C TYR A 101 -15.06 4.08 -6.34
N SER A 102 -15.50 3.66 -5.16
CA SER A 102 -14.57 3.31 -4.08
C SER A 102 -13.97 1.91 -4.30
N GLY A 103 -12.74 1.68 -3.86
CA GLY A 103 -12.07 0.38 -3.99
C GLY A 103 -12.87 -0.77 -3.36
N ALA A 104 -13.51 -0.54 -2.22
CA ALA A 104 -14.36 -1.52 -1.56
C ALA A 104 -15.61 -1.89 -2.40
N LYS A 105 -16.23 -0.90 -3.05
CA LYS A 105 -17.37 -1.14 -3.94
C LYS A 105 -16.94 -1.94 -5.16
N VAL A 106 -15.85 -1.54 -5.83
CA VAL A 106 -15.30 -2.26 -6.98
C VAL A 106 -15.01 -3.72 -6.64
N ALA A 107 -14.33 -3.97 -5.52
CA ALA A 107 -14.01 -5.32 -5.07
C ALA A 107 -15.27 -6.16 -4.78
N THR A 108 -16.29 -5.55 -4.18
CA THR A 108 -17.56 -6.20 -3.90
C THR A 108 -18.33 -6.55 -5.19
N ASP A 109 -18.40 -5.61 -6.12
CA ASP A 109 -19.14 -5.77 -7.38
C ASP A 109 -18.46 -6.83 -8.26
N ILE A 110 -17.15 -6.80 -8.42
CA ILE A 110 -16.37 -7.84 -9.13
C ILE A 110 -16.59 -9.21 -8.50
N SER A 111 -16.50 -9.28 -7.16
CA SER A 111 -16.64 -10.57 -6.46
C SER A 111 -18.02 -11.18 -6.62
N LYS A 112 -19.07 -10.36 -6.62
CA LYS A 112 -20.44 -10.81 -6.86
C LYS A 112 -20.67 -11.24 -8.29
N ASP A 113 -20.17 -10.46 -9.26
CA ASP A 113 -20.36 -10.73 -10.67
C ASP A 113 -19.64 -12.00 -11.13
N TRP A 114 -18.40 -12.19 -10.72
CA TRP A 114 -17.58 -13.32 -11.16
C TRP A 114 -17.79 -14.61 -10.36
N LEU A 115 -18.06 -14.50 -9.07
CA LEU A 115 -18.12 -15.66 -8.16
C LEU A 115 -19.56 -15.99 -7.72
N GLY A 116 -20.53 -15.22 -8.16
CA GLY A 116 -21.92 -15.36 -7.75
C GLY A 116 -22.13 -15.05 -6.26
N ALA A 117 -23.33 -15.37 -5.76
CA ALA A 117 -23.73 -14.98 -4.40
C ALA A 117 -22.81 -15.60 -3.32
N PHE A 118 -22.54 -16.90 -3.38
CA PHE A 118 -21.74 -17.60 -2.37
C PHE A 118 -20.27 -17.19 -2.41
N GLY A 119 -19.65 -17.20 -3.59
CA GLY A 119 -18.28 -16.75 -3.76
C GLY A 119 -18.08 -15.28 -3.43
N GLY A 120 -19.05 -14.43 -3.76
CA GLY A 120 -19.07 -13.03 -3.38
C GLY A 120 -19.05 -12.83 -1.86
N ILE A 121 -19.85 -13.59 -1.11
CA ILE A 121 -19.85 -13.54 0.37
C ILE A 121 -18.47 -13.93 0.92
N LEU A 122 -17.88 -15.01 0.43
CA LEU A 122 -16.55 -15.46 0.88
C LEU A 122 -15.46 -14.42 0.59
N ALA A 123 -15.49 -13.81 -0.60
CA ALA A 123 -14.55 -12.76 -0.98
C ALA A 123 -14.71 -11.53 -0.09
N ILE A 124 -15.93 -11.10 0.19
CA ILE A 124 -16.20 -9.96 1.09
C ILE A 124 -15.71 -10.26 2.51
N LEU A 125 -15.96 -11.47 3.03
CA LEU A 125 -15.44 -11.88 4.34
C LEU A 125 -13.90 -11.83 4.37
N GLY A 126 -13.23 -12.27 3.31
CA GLY A 126 -11.78 -12.15 3.18
C GLY A 126 -11.29 -10.71 3.17
N ILE A 127 -11.96 -9.83 2.40
CA ILE A 127 -11.66 -8.40 2.32
C ILE A 127 -11.83 -7.70 3.68
N VAL A 128 -12.81 -8.12 4.49
CA VAL A 128 -13.04 -7.57 5.83
C VAL A 128 -12.05 -8.14 6.86
N ALA A 129 -11.75 -9.45 6.77
CA ALA A 129 -10.85 -10.11 7.72
C ALA A 129 -9.38 -9.64 7.59
N ALA A 130 -8.91 -9.38 6.38
CA ALA A 130 -7.52 -8.98 6.13
C ALA A 130 -7.11 -7.67 6.84
N PRO A 131 -7.88 -6.57 6.79
CA PRO A 131 -7.56 -5.35 7.55
C PRO A 131 -7.59 -5.54 9.07
N ILE A 132 -8.46 -6.42 9.59
CA ILE A 132 -8.53 -6.70 11.03
C ILE A 132 -7.23 -7.32 11.52
N THR A 133 -6.72 -8.35 10.83
CA THR A 133 -5.46 -9.01 11.20
C THR A 133 -4.25 -8.09 11.01
N SER A 134 -4.23 -7.33 9.92
CA SER A 134 -3.17 -6.36 9.64
C SER A 134 -3.17 -5.21 10.65
N GLY A 135 -4.35 -4.71 11.04
CA GLY A 135 -4.52 -3.66 12.03
C GLY A 135 -4.01 -4.07 13.42
N ASP A 136 -4.35 -5.27 13.90
CA ASP A 136 -3.81 -5.81 15.17
C ASP A 136 -2.28 -5.85 15.16
N THR A 137 -1.71 -6.33 14.06
CA THR A 137 -0.26 -6.46 13.93
C THR A 137 0.42 -5.08 13.82
N ALA A 138 -0.18 -4.13 13.11
CA ALA A 138 0.33 -2.76 12.98
C ALA A 138 0.32 -2.02 14.32
N LEU A 139 -0.77 -2.09 15.06
CA LEU A 139 -0.89 -1.46 16.39
C LEU A 139 0.07 -2.10 17.41
N ARG A 140 0.27 -3.42 17.31
CA ARG A 140 1.27 -4.13 18.12
C ARG A 140 2.69 -3.65 17.82
N SER A 141 3.03 -3.51 16.55
CA SER A 141 4.34 -2.99 16.12
C SER A 141 4.54 -1.55 16.58
N ALA A 142 3.56 -0.68 16.39
CA ALA A 142 3.60 0.71 16.85
C ALA A 142 3.86 0.78 18.36
N ARG A 143 3.13 -0.02 19.15
CA ARG A 143 3.34 -0.11 20.60
C ARG A 143 4.76 -0.52 20.95
N LEU A 144 5.30 -1.54 20.28
CA LEU A 144 6.65 -2.02 20.56
C LEU A 144 7.72 -1.00 20.18
N ILE A 145 7.57 -0.32 19.04
CA ILE A 145 8.48 0.75 18.60
C ILE A 145 8.48 1.90 19.60
N VAL A 146 7.30 2.34 20.03
CA VAL A 146 7.17 3.42 21.04
C VAL A 146 7.75 2.98 22.38
N ALA A 147 7.52 1.73 22.79
CA ALA A 147 8.09 1.18 24.02
C ALA A 147 9.61 1.12 23.98
N ASP A 148 10.19 0.69 22.87
CA ASP A 148 11.64 0.62 22.67
C ASP A 148 12.25 2.04 22.65
N PHE A 149 11.60 2.99 22.00
CA PHE A 149 12.05 4.38 21.95
C PHE A 149 12.10 5.04 23.34
N PHE A 150 11.07 4.81 24.16
CA PHE A 150 11.01 5.34 25.54
C PHE A 150 11.63 4.42 26.60
N HIS A 151 12.23 3.29 26.18
CA HIS A 151 12.83 2.29 27.08
C HIS A 151 11.85 1.78 28.16
N VAL A 152 10.57 1.63 27.80
CA VAL A 152 9.51 1.18 28.73
C VAL A 152 9.37 -0.34 28.65
N GLU A 153 9.61 -0.98 29.79
CA GLU A 153 9.40 -2.44 29.92
C GLU A 153 7.92 -2.81 29.67
N GLN A 154 7.69 -3.76 28.74
CA GLN A 154 6.36 -4.23 28.37
C GLN A 154 5.82 -5.40 29.21
N ARG A 155 6.49 -5.73 30.32
CA ARG A 155 6.11 -6.86 31.16
C ARG A 155 4.83 -6.60 31.97
N SER A 156 4.60 -5.36 32.42
CA SER A 156 3.44 -4.95 33.16
C SER A 156 2.29 -4.54 32.26
N ILE A 157 1.05 -5.00 32.57
CA ILE A 157 -0.18 -4.64 31.83
C ILE A 157 -0.41 -3.13 31.90
N ALA A 158 -0.19 -2.51 33.04
CA ALA A 158 -0.37 -1.06 33.21
C ALA A 158 0.55 -0.25 32.27
N LYS A 159 1.84 -0.63 32.18
CA LYS A 159 2.79 0.02 31.28
C LYS A 159 2.42 -0.18 29.81
N ARG A 160 1.86 -1.35 29.45
CA ARG A 160 1.33 -1.60 28.10
C ARG A 160 0.14 -0.71 27.77
N LEU A 161 -0.82 -0.60 28.68
CA LEU A 161 -1.99 0.26 28.51
C LEU A 161 -1.62 1.72 28.40
N PHE A 162 -0.63 2.19 29.17
CA PHE A 162 -0.12 3.55 29.07
C PHE A 162 0.34 3.96 27.68
N ILE A 163 0.95 3.02 26.93
CA ILE A 163 1.38 3.25 25.54
C ILE A 163 0.22 2.98 24.56
N CYS A 164 -0.61 1.96 24.81
CA CYS A 164 -1.71 1.62 23.92
C CYS A 164 -2.78 2.70 23.85
N ILE A 165 -3.18 3.27 25.00
CA ILE A 165 -4.29 4.24 25.06
C ILE A 165 -4.04 5.46 24.16
N PRO A 166 -2.88 6.15 24.20
CA PRO A 166 -2.61 7.25 23.28
C PRO A 166 -2.61 6.82 21.80
N ILE A 167 -2.05 5.65 21.47
CA ILE A 167 -2.03 5.14 20.11
C ILE A 167 -3.46 4.89 19.61
N PHE A 168 -4.30 4.23 20.40
CA PHE A 168 -5.70 4.01 20.04
C PHE A 168 -6.48 5.32 19.93
N LEU A 169 -6.24 6.28 20.82
CA LEU A 169 -6.89 7.59 20.75
C LEU A 169 -6.58 8.30 19.43
N VAL A 170 -5.30 8.37 19.06
CA VAL A 170 -4.88 8.95 17.77
C VAL A 170 -5.51 8.20 16.60
N THR A 171 -5.51 6.87 16.65
CA THR A 171 -6.13 6.04 15.58
C THR A 171 -7.62 6.32 15.45
N ILE A 172 -8.34 6.43 16.57
CA ILE A 172 -9.79 6.75 16.57
C ILE A 172 -10.03 8.16 16.03
N LEU A 173 -9.23 9.14 16.42
CA LEU A 173 -9.36 10.51 15.90
C LEU A 173 -9.15 10.57 14.40
N LEU A 174 -8.12 9.88 13.88
CA LEU A 174 -7.89 9.77 12.44
C LEU A 174 -9.03 9.05 11.73
N LEU A 175 -9.59 8.02 12.34
CA LEU A 175 -10.73 7.29 11.79
C LEU A 175 -11.98 8.17 11.71
N VAL A 176 -12.31 8.90 12.78
CA VAL A 176 -13.44 9.84 12.83
C VAL A 176 -13.27 10.93 11.77
N TYR A 177 -12.08 11.49 11.64
CA TYR A 177 -11.76 12.46 10.59
C TYR A 177 -11.98 11.86 9.18
N SER A 178 -11.51 10.63 8.96
CA SER A 178 -11.67 9.92 7.68
C SER A 178 -13.12 9.65 7.31
N PHE A 179 -14.01 9.40 8.27
CA PHE A 179 -15.44 9.20 8.01
C PHE A 179 -16.21 10.50 7.85
N GLY A 180 -15.73 11.59 8.42
CA GLY A 180 -16.39 12.89 8.37
C GLY A 180 -16.31 13.58 7.00
N ASP A 181 -15.26 13.26 6.22
CA ASP A 181 -15.02 13.86 4.91
C ASP A 181 -14.46 12.83 3.93
N ALA A 182 -15.11 12.69 2.77
CA ALA A 182 -14.66 11.80 1.70
C ALA A 182 -13.27 12.18 1.15
N GLU A 183 -12.91 13.45 1.15
CA GLU A 183 -11.55 13.91 0.81
C GLU A 183 -10.55 13.61 1.94
N GLY A 184 -10.97 13.64 3.20
CA GLY A 184 -10.13 13.29 4.34
C GLY A 184 -9.55 11.88 4.25
N PHE A 185 -10.35 10.90 3.84
CA PHE A 185 -9.87 9.54 3.60
C PHE A 185 -8.78 9.49 2.51
N LYS A 186 -8.96 10.19 1.39
CA LYS A 186 -8.00 10.22 0.29
C LYS A 186 -6.67 10.86 0.72
N ILE A 187 -6.72 11.91 1.52
CA ILE A 187 -5.55 12.59 2.05
C ILE A 187 -4.77 11.65 2.97
N ILE A 188 -5.43 11.02 3.95
CA ILE A 188 -4.80 10.05 4.86
C ILE A 188 -4.19 8.90 4.08
N TRP A 189 -4.89 8.37 3.06
CA TRP A 189 -4.41 7.28 2.23
C TRP A 189 -3.13 7.65 1.47
N ARG A 190 -3.04 8.86 0.93
CA ARG A 190 -1.85 9.36 0.21
C ARG A 190 -0.66 9.54 1.15
N TYR A 191 -0.85 10.14 2.33
CA TYR A 191 0.19 10.22 3.35
C TYR A 191 0.67 8.84 3.80
N PHE A 192 -0.25 7.92 4.05
CA PHE A 192 0.07 6.54 4.39
C PHE A 192 0.93 5.90 3.30
N ALA A 193 0.51 5.99 2.05
CA ALA A 193 1.23 5.40 0.93
C ALA A 193 2.65 5.97 0.81
N TRP A 194 2.82 7.29 0.90
CA TRP A 194 4.13 7.92 0.84
C TRP A 194 5.02 7.56 2.04
N CYS A 195 4.51 7.62 3.25
CA CYS A 195 5.25 7.22 4.46
C CYS A 195 5.72 5.77 4.39
N ASN A 196 4.84 4.88 3.93
CA ASN A 196 5.15 3.47 3.76
C ASN A 196 6.28 3.25 2.75
N GLN A 197 6.24 3.93 1.61
CA GLN A 197 7.31 3.84 0.61
C GLN A 197 8.61 4.47 1.08
N THR A 198 8.55 5.58 1.81
CA THR A 198 9.73 6.21 2.41
C THR A 198 10.41 5.29 3.40
N LEU A 199 9.64 4.60 4.24
CA LEU A 199 10.17 3.59 5.17
C LEU A 199 10.85 2.43 4.42
N SER A 200 10.29 2.01 3.27
CA SER A 200 10.92 0.98 2.42
C SER A 200 12.26 1.44 1.86
N VAL A 201 12.39 2.71 1.48
CA VAL A 201 13.67 3.29 1.02
C VAL A 201 14.74 3.17 2.10
N PHE A 202 14.46 3.62 3.32
CA PHE A 202 15.41 3.50 4.43
C PHE A 202 15.81 2.04 4.70
N THR A 203 14.85 1.13 4.64
CA THR A 203 15.11 -0.30 4.85
C THR A 203 15.99 -0.88 3.75
N LEU A 204 15.72 -0.56 2.48
CA LEU A 204 16.54 -1.03 1.36
C LEU A 204 17.97 -0.51 1.44
N TRP A 205 18.16 0.76 1.81
CA TRP A 205 19.49 1.31 2.04
C TRP A 205 20.21 0.64 3.20
N ALA A 206 19.53 0.41 4.33
CA ALA A 206 20.11 -0.29 5.48
C ALA A 206 20.56 -1.71 5.11
N ILE A 207 19.73 -2.46 4.37
CA ILE A 207 20.08 -3.80 3.90
C ILE A 207 21.24 -3.73 2.90
N THR A 208 21.27 -2.73 2.00
CA THR A 208 22.36 -2.54 1.04
C THR A 208 23.69 -2.34 1.75
N VAL A 209 23.72 -1.43 2.73
CA VAL A 209 24.92 -1.19 3.55
C VAL A 209 25.35 -2.48 4.26
N TRP A 210 24.41 -3.20 4.86
CA TRP A 210 24.72 -4.47 5.53
C TRP A 210 25.32 -5.51 4.55
N LEU A 211 24.76 -5.64 3.34
CA LEU A 211 25.26 -6.56 2.31
C LEU A 211 26.68 -6.20 1.85
N VAL A 212 26.97 -4.90 1.70
CA VAL A 212 28.32 -4.42 1.40
C VAL A 212 29.29 -4.80 2.51
N CYS A 213 28.95 -4.51 3.76
CA CYS A 213 29.77 -4.88 4.94
C CYS A 213 29.98 -6.40 5.03
N ALA A 214 28.95 -7.18 4.70
CA ALA A 214 29.01 -8.64 4.68
C ALA A 214 29.69 -9.23 3.43
N ARG A 215 30.19 -8.38 2.51
CA ARG A 215 30.80 -8.76 1.22
C ARG A 215 29.90 -9.68 0.38
N LYS A 216 28.59 -9.46 0.43
CA LYS A 216 27.59 -10.18 -0.36
C LYS A 216 27.14 -9.33 -1.56
N ASN A 217 26.36 -9.96 -2.46
CA ASN A 217 25.82 -9.25 -3.63
C ASN A 217 24.79 -8.20 -3.18
N TYR A 218 25.17 -6.94 -3.21
CA TYR A 218 24.35 -5.79 -2.80
C TYR A 218 23.51 -5.18 -3.93
N TRP A 219 23.77 -5.55 -5.18
CA TRP A 219 23.04 -4.99 -6.33
C TRP A 219 21.53 -5.29 -6.27
N VAL A 220 21.16 -6.42 -5.68
CA VAL A 220 19.76 -6.84 -5.54
C VAL A 220 18.94 -5.83 -4.73
N THR A 221 19.54 -5.15 -3.77
CA THR A 221 18.87 -4.14 -2.94
C THR A 221 19.20 -2.72 -3.35
N LEU A 222 20.38 -2.47 -3.91
CA LEU A 222 20.81 -1.16 -4.35
C LEU A 222 19.94 -0.61 -5.50
N ILE A 223 19.65 -1.44 -6.51
CA ILE A 223 18.85 -1.00 -7.67
C ILE A 223 17.44 -0.59 -7.23
N PRO A 224 16.68 -1.42 -6.47
CA PRO A 224 15.40 -0.99 -5.92
C PRO A 224 15.51 0.21 -4.97
N ALA A 225 16.57 0.31 -4.18
CA ALA A 225 16.78 1.44 -3.27
C ALA A 225 16.89 2.77 -4.03
N LEU A 226 17.72 2.81 -5.07
CA LEU A 226 17.88 3.98 -5.93
C LEU A 226 16.57 4.35 -6.62
N PHE A 227 15.90 3.37 -7.22
CA PHE A 227 14.62 3.58 -7.90
C PHE A 227 13.58 4.17 -6.95
N MET A 228 13.37 3.55 -5.78
CA MET A 228 12.38 4.00 -4.81
C MET A 228 12.75 5.34 -4.18
N THR A 229 14.05 5.65 -4.06
CA THR A 229 14.50 6.99 -3.64
C THR A 229 14.05 8.05 -4.64
N CYS A 230 14.23 7.80 -5.95
CA CYS A 230 13.75 8.70 -6.99
C CYS A 230 12.22 8.85 -6.94
N VAL A 231 11.48 7.75 -6.78
CA VAL A 231 10.01 7.76 -6.67
C VAL A 231 9.55 8.62 -5.50
N CYS A 232 10.07 8.37 -4.29
CA CYS A 232 9.67 9.09 -3.09
C CYS A 232 10.07 10.56 -3.11
N ALA A 233 11.26 10.88 -3.62
CA ALA A 233 11.73 12.26 -3.76
C ALA A 233 10.90 13.03 -4.79
N THR A 234 10.63 12.44 -5.93
CA THR A 234 9.79 13.08 -6.97
C THR A 234 8.37 13.28 -6.47
N TYR A 235 7.83 12.31 -5.74
CA TYR A 235 6.48 12.43 -5.19
C TYR A 235 6.35 13.61 -4.23
N ILE A 236 7.27 13.76 -3.26
CA ILE A 236 7.19 14.86 -2.29
C ILE A 236 7.32 16.25 -2.96
N LEU A 237 8.03 16.33 -4.10
CA LEU A 237 8.18 17.57 -4.85
C LEU A 237 6.89 17.95 -5.61
N ILE A 238 6.19 16.96 -6.20
CA ILE A 238 5.06 17.19 -7.12
C ILE A 238 3.72 17.09 -6.40
N ALA A 239 3.59 16.24 -5.37
CA ALA A 239 2.32 15.96 -4.71
C ALA A 239 1.73 17.20 -4.03
N PRO A 240 0.40 17.40 -4.10
CA PRO A 240 -0.28 18.50 -3.42
C PRO A 240 -0.06 18.51 -1.91
N GLU A 241 0.18 17.34 -1.34
CA GLU A 241 0.49 17.14 0.09
C GLU A 241 1.95 17.45 0.44
N GLY A 242 2.82 17.56 -0.56
CA GLY A 242 4.25 17.88 -0.42
C GLY A 242 4.53 19.34 -0.70
N LEU A 243 5.56 19.58 -1.52
CA LEU A 243 5.97 20.93 -1.89
C LEU A 243 5.13 21.54 -3.03
N ALA A 244 4.31 20.72 -3.69
CA ALA A 244 3.42 21.12 -4.79
C ALA A 244 4.13 21.95 -5.88
N LEU A 245 5.40 21.62 -6.18
CA LEU A 245 6.14 22.30 -7.22
C LEU A 245 5.54 21.94 -8.57
N SER A 246 5.05 22.94 -9.31
CA SER A 246 4.68 22.74 -10.70
C SER A 246 5.92 22.44 -11.51
N ALA A 247 5.89 21.39 -12.32
CA ALA A 247 6.88 21.18 -13.36
C ALA A 247 6.56 22.18 -14.48
N GLU A 248 7.14 23.37 -14.42
CA GLU A 248 7.24 24.29 -15.56
C GLU A 248 8.36 23.85 -16.50
#